data_299c4d849235151e7f0a63355a2b3fce
#
_entry.id   299c4d849235151e7f0a63355a2b3fce
#
_cell.length_a   1.000
_cell.length_b   1.000
_cell.length_c   1.000
_cell.angle_alpha   90.00
_cell.angle_beta   90.00
_cell.angle_gamma   90.00
#
_symmetry.space_group_name_H-M   'P 1'
#
loop_
_entity.id
_entity.type
_entity.pdbx_description
1 polymer ?
#
loop_
_entity_poly.entity_id
_entity_poly.type
_entity_poly.pdbx_seq_one_letter_code
_entity_poly.pdbx_strand_id
1 'polypeptide(L)'
;MEIFIEESALSFKLAQNIIKSYPAKIISSYEDFKWEKKPFPELISIGKKRLFLIHYKGNFFRNCPGTKAYFCCRYKIFHFGEGCPLDCSYCILQLYLNRPGLKIWANLIEDGLPELKRVLKEHKEKKQVLRIGTGEFADSLALESICNVSEILINFWQEVNPLAVLELKTKVALSENYFSKFYPDPRIIFAWSVNPEKIIKYEEKGTAPLEKRLESAKKAVKHGFTVAFHFDPIIFYEDAEKEYPLVLEKILNSVPLNKIAWISLGTLRYPKDLKAIAENRFPKTKIYSQEFIEGLDGKKRYFIDLRRKLYNSLKKIIDETKGLVTFYFCMEGERMWEEVLGKKIISSFQVKTLLDEVALNLCYDKTKRGGN
;
A
#
# COMPACT_ATOMS: atom_id res chain seq x y z
N MET A 1 -14.74 -8.76 15.03
CA MET A 1 -13.28 -8.77 15.31
C MET A 1 -13.09 -8.79 16.80
N GLU A 2 -12.26 -9.69 17.34
CA GLU A 2 -11.85 -9.67 18.75
C GLU A 2 -10.68 -8.71 18.92
N ILE A 3 -10.68 -7.92 19.99
CA ILE A 3 -9.63 -6.94 20.29
C ILE A 3 -8.92 -7.35 21.56
N PHE A 4 -7.60 -7.39 21.49
CA PHE A 4 -6.70 -7.71 22.60
C PHE A 4 -5.72 -6.55 22.82
N ILE A 5 -5.44 -6.22 24.05
CA ILE A 5 -4.54 -5.12 24.42
C ILE A 5 -3.52 -5.65 25.40
N GLU A 6 -2.23 -5.47 25.11
CA GLU A 6 -1.18 -5.77 26.07
C GLU A 6 -1.27 -4.85 27.29
N GLU A 7 -0.99 -5.37 28.49
CA GLU A 7 -0.90 -4.57 29.70
C GLU A 7 0.03 -3.38 29.54
N SER A 8 1.17 -3.60 28.88
CA SER A 8 2.16 -2.55 28.56
C SER A 8 1.64 -1.47 27.60
N ALA A 9 0.53 -1.71 26.93
CA ALA A 9 -0.08 -0.80 25.96
C ALA A 9 -1.24 0.04 26.51
N LEU A 10 -1.73 -0.25 27.72
CA LEU A 10 -2.93 0.36 28.31
C LEU A 10 -2.83 1.88 28.52
N SER A 11 -1.63 2.39 28.78
CA SER A 11 -1.41 3.82 29.04
C SER A 11 -1.43 4.70 27.79
N PHE A 12 -1.32 4.11 26.58
CA PHE A 12 -1.25 4.89 25.33
C PHE A 12 -2.63 5.34 24.86
N LYS A 13 -2.69 6.56 24.32
CA LYS A 13 -3.95 7.21 23.89
C LYS A 13 -4.73 6.37 22.89
N LEU A 14 -4.04 5.73 21.93
CA LEU A 14 -4.70 4.90 20.93
C LEU A 14 -5.43 3.72 21.58
N ALA A 15 -4.79 3.02 22.52
CA ALA A 15 -5.42 1.92 23.26
C ALA A 15 -6.60 2.41 24.11
N GLN A 16 -6.45 3.54 24.81
CA GLN A 16 -7.51 4.14 25.62
C GLN A 16 -8.73 4.55 24.79
N ASN A 17 -8.52 5.09 23.59
CA ASN A 17 -9.60 5.45 22.67
C ASN A 17 -10.37 4.20 22.18
N ILE A 18 -9.64 3.12 21.87
CA ILE A 18 -10.27 1.88 21.42
C ILE A 18 -11.08 1.21 22.54
N ILE A 19 -10.56 1.18 23.78
CA ILE A 19 -11.29 0.62 24.95
C ILE A 19 -12.61 1.35 25.19
N LYS A 20 -12.66 2.66 24.99
CA LYS A 20 -13.90 3.44 25.14
C LYS A 20 -14.98 3.09 24.14
N SER A 21 -14.61 2.61 22.97
CA SER A 21 -15.53 2.39 21.85
C SER A 21 -15.82 0.91 21.57
N TYR A 22 -14.94 0.02 22.00
CA TYR A 22 -15.02 -1.41 21.69
C TYR A 22 -14.69 -2.28 22.91
N PRO A 23 -15.37 -3.43 23.09
CA PRO A 23 -14.97 -4.41 24.09
C PRO A 23 -13.60 -4.99 23.74
N ALA A 24 -12.69 -4.95 24.70
CA ALA A 24 -11.32 -5.44 24.53
C ALA A 24 -10.92 -6.36 25.71
N LYS A 25 -10.11 -7.37 25.42
CA LYS A 25 -9.53 -8.27 26.40
C LYS A 25 -8.10 -7.84 26.69
N ILE A 26 -7.74 -7.73 27.96
CA ILE A 26 -6.37 -7.44 28.39
C ILE A 26 -5.58 -8.75 28.39
N ILE A 27 -4.35 -8.71 27.89
CA ILE A 27 -3.40 -9.82 27.86
C ILE A 27 -2.05 -9.36 28.41
N SER A 28 -1.30 -10.27 29.03
CA SER A 28 0.05 -9.96 29.55
C SER A 28 0.99 -9.54 28.41
N SER A 29 1.06 -10.34 27.35
CA SER A 29 1.80 -10.00 26.14
C SER A 29 1.24 -10.74 24.91
N TYR A 30 1.49 -10.21 23.71
CA TYR A 30 1.21 -10.89 22.46
C TYR A 30 2.07 -12.15 22.31
N GLU A 31 3.29 -12.13 22.82
CA GLU A 31 4.24 -13.23 22.72
C GLU A 31 3.74 -14.49 23.47
N ASP A 32 3.04 -14.29 24.61
CA ASP A 32 2.49 -15.37 25.44
C ASP A 32 1.06 -15.75 25.05
N PHE A 33 0.49 -15.10 24.04
CA PHE A 33 -0.88 -15.39 23.63
C PHE A 33 -1.02 -16.83 23.13
N LYS A 34 -1.95 -17.55 23.75
CA LYS A 34 -2.20 -18.96 23.42
C LYS A 34 -3.10 -19.07 22.20
N TRP A 35 -2.49 -19.39 21.07
CA TRP A 35 -3.19 -19.70 19.83
C TRP A 35 -3.79 -21.12 19.87
N GLU A 36 -4.80 -21.33 19.04
CA GLU A 36 -5.38 -22.66 18.81
C GLU A 36 -4.30 -23.62 18.28
N LYS A 37 -4.40 -24.90 18.64
CA LYS A 37 -3.54 -25.96 18.09
C LYS A 37 -3.96 -26.29 16.65
N LYS A 38 -3.59 -25.44 15.72
CA LYS A 38 -3.90 -25.53 14.28
C LYS A 38 -2.64 -25.33 13.45
N PRO A 39 -2.56 -25.90 12.23
CA PRO A 39 -1.49 -25.59 11.29
C PRO A 39 -1.37 -24.09 11.01
N PHE A 40 -0.15 -23.61 10.77
CA PHE A 40 0.11 -22.18 10.54
C PHE A 40 -0.78 -21.54 9.47
N PRO A 41 -1.04 -22.17 8.28
CA PRO A 41 -1.94 -21.58 7.29
C PRO A 41 -3.37 -21.32 7.81
N GLU A 42 -3.92 -22.21 8.65
CA GLU A 42 -5.23 -22.00 9.28
C GLU A 42 -5.18 -20.88 10.33
N LEU A 43 -4.10 -20.79 11.10
CA LEU A 43 -3.91 -19.75 12.11
C LEU A 43 -3.88 -18.36 11.48
N ILE A 44 -3.38 -18.19 10.26
CA ILE A 44 -3.43 -16.91 9.55
C ILE A 44 -4.89 -16.47 9.37
N SER A 45 -5.78 -17.37 8.95
CA SER A 45 -7.21 -17.06 8.77
C SER A 45 -7.92 -16.71 10.08
N ILE A 46 -7.58 -17.41 11.16
CA ILE A 46 -8.07 -17.13 12.52
C ILE A 46 -7.56 -15.77 12.99
N GLY A 47 -6.26 -15.52 12.81
CA GLY A 47 -5.61 -14.28 13.21
C GLY A 47 -6.16 -13.03 12.56
N LYS A 48 -6.66 -13.11 11.31
CA LYS A 48 -7.31 -11.98 10.62
C LYS A 48 -8.59 -11.49 11.30
N LYS A 49 -9.13 -12.24 12.26
CA LYS A 49 -10.28 -11.85 13.08
C LYS A 49 -9.90 -11.29 14.44
N ARG A 50 -8.61 -11.16 14.73
CA ARG A 50 -8.05 -10.72 16.02
C ARG A 50 -7.11 -9.55 15.83
N LEU A 51 -7.40 -8.48 16.53
CA LEU A 51 -6.61 -7.25 16.55
C LEU A 51 -5.89 -7.14 17.88
N PHE A 52 -4.59 -6.92 17.84
CA PHE A 52 -3.72 -6.75 19.00
C PHE A 52 -3.17 -5.33 19.03
N LEU A 53 -3.39 -4.63 20.14
CA LEU A 53 -2.70 -3.38 20.43
C LEU A 53 -1.47 -3.68 21.26
N ILE A 54 -0.31 -3.34 20.72
CA ILE A 54 0.99 -3.75 21.24
C ILE A 54 1.84 -2.51 21.51
N HIS A 55 2.60 -2.51 22.62
CA HIS A 55 3.65 -1.55 22.86
C HIS A 55 4.85 -1.89 21.97
N TYR A 56 5.00 -1.14 20.88
CA TYR A 56 6.05 -1.36 19.91
C TYR A 56 7.38 -0.70 20.32
N LYS A 57 8.47 -1.49 20.32
CA LYS A 57 9.81 -1.06 20.74
C LYS A 57 10.78 -0.83 19.56
N GLY A 58 10.30 -0.96 18.32
CA GLY A 58 11.11 -0.76 17.12
C GLY A 58 10.94 0.63 16.52
N ASN A 59 11.65 0.89 15.42
CA ASN A 59 11.55 2.14 14.68
C ASN A 59 10.28 2.17 13.83
N PHE A 60 9.51 3.25 13.93
CA PHE A 60 8.33 3.48 13.10
C PHE A 60 8.69 3.90 11.69
N PHE A 61 9.81 4.60 11.51
CA PHE A 61 10.25 5.03 10.19
C PHE A 61 11.27 4.06 9.60
N ARG A 62 10.95 3.48 8.45
CA ARG A 62 11.73 2.41 7.82
C ARG A 62 11.91 2.61 6.32
N ASN A 63 12.88 1.91 5.75
CA ASN A 63 12.97 1.75 4.31
C ASN A 63 11.96 0.69 3.83
N CYS A 64 11.39 0.90 2.63
CA CYS A 64 10.70 -0.19 1.94
C CYS A 64 11.70 -1.34 1.73
N PRO A 65 11.33 -2.60 2.07
CA PRO A 65 12.24 -3.74 1.94
C PRO A 65 12.73 -3.97 0.51
N GLY A 66 11.94 -3.60 -0.49
CA GLY A 66 12.34 -3.58 -1.90
C GLY A 66 13.09 -4.81 -2.38
N THR A 67 14.04 -4.60 -3.31
CA THR A 67 15.01 -5.60 -3.76
C THR A 67 16.32 -4.90 -4.19
N LYS A 68 17.46 -5.60 -4.05
CA LYS A 68 18.75 -5.10 -4.54
C LYS A 68 18.98 -5.39 -6.02
N ALA A 69 18.31 -6.41 -6.55
CA ALA A 69 18.54 -6.94 -7.90
C ALA A 69 17.74 -6.24 -9.00
N TYR A 70 16.74 -5.43 -8.65
CA TYR A 70 15.88 -4.70 -9.59
C TYR A 70 15.72 -3.25 -9.14
N PHE A 71 15.32 -2.37 -10.06
CA PHE A 71 15.13 -0.97 -9.72
C PHE A 71 13.89 -0.76 -8.85
N CYS A 72 14.08 0.00 -7.78
CA CYS A 72 13.06 0.31 -6.78
C CYS A 72 12.87 1.81 -6.63
N CYS A 73 11.65 2.22 -6.29
CA CYS A 73 11.31 3.62 -6.05
C CYS A 73 11.91 4.20 -4.75
N ARG A 74 12.47 3.37 -3.87
CA ARG A 74 13.12 3.77 -2.60
C ARG A 74 12.26 4.61 -1.67
N TYR A 75 10.94 4.41 -1.68
CA TYR A 75 10.10 5.16 -0.78
C TYR A 75 10.24 4.69 0.68
N LYS A 76 9.83 5.53 1.62
CA LYS A 76 9.92 5.25 3.05
C LYS A 76 8.59 4.74 3.58
N ILE A 77 8.64 4.04 4.70
CA ILE A 77 7.47 3.49 5.34
C ILE A 77 7.33 4.08 6.74
N PHE A 78 6.13 4.54 7.05
CA PHE A 78 5.71 4.74 8.44
C PHE A 78 4.99 3.47 8.89
N HIS A 79 5.66 2.71 9.75
CA HIS A 79 5.26 1.38 10.19
C HIS A 79 4.34 1.48 11.41
N PHE A 80 3.05 1.57 11.17
CA PHE A 80 2.04 1.74 12.22
C PHE A 80 1.48 0.42 12.76
N GLY A 81 1.77 -0.69 12.11
CA GLY A 81 1.23 -2.00 12.46
C GLY A 81 1.58 -3.07 11.44
N GLU A 82 1.14 -4.29 11.69
CA GLU A 82 1.35 -5.46 10.85
C GLU A 82 0.07 -6.27 10.68
N GLY A 83 -0.08 -6.86 9.48
CA GLY A 83 -1.22 -7.68 9.14
C GLY A 83 -2.34 -6.88 8.49
N CYS A 84 -3.19 -7.58 7.74
CA CYS A 84 -4.27 -6.99 6.98
C CYS A 84 -5.52 -7.85 7.13
N PRO A 85 -6.69 -7.29 7.44
CA PRO A 85 -7.94 -8.05 7.58
C PRO A 85 -8.46 -8.57 6.23
N LEU A 86 -8.01 -7.96 5.12
CA LEU A 86 -8.31 -8.43 3.77
C LEU A 86 -7.54 -9.71 3.47
N ASP A 87 -8.09 -10.56 2.61
CA ASP A 87 -7.56 -11.91 2.43
C ASP A 87 -7.26 -12.23 0.95
N CYS A 88 -6.28 -11.50 0.40
CA CYS A 88 -5.81 -11.74 -0.97
C CYS A 88 -4.93 -13.00 -1.03
N SER A 89 -5.17 -13.88 -2.01
CA SER A 89 -4.43 -15.14 -2.16
C SER A 89 -2.93 -14.95 -2.44
N TYR A 90 -2.57 -13.86 -3.11
CA TYR A 90 -1.20 -13.52 -3.46
C TYR A 90 -0.46 -12.66 -2.40
N CYS A 91 -1.08 -12.39 -1.25
CA CYS A 91 -0.52 -11.48 -0.26
C CYS A 91 0.76 -12.05 0.38
N ILE A 92 1.87 -11.33 0.23
CA ILE A 92 3.17 -11.73 0.78
C ILE A 92 3.19 -11.76 2.32
N LEU A 93 2.29 -11.03 2.97
CA LEU A 93 2.20 -11.00 4.44
C LEU A 93 1.84 -12.36 5.04
N GLN A 94 1.24 -13.28 4.25
CA GLN A 94 1.00 -14.65 4.68
C GLN A 94 2.29 -15.41 5.02
N LEU A 95 3.40 -15.02 4.39
CA LEU A 95 4.71 -15.63 4.65
C LEU A 95 5.58 -14.77 5.57
N TYR A 96 5.52 -13.45 5.44
CA TYR A 96 6.41 -12.54 6.19
C TYR A 96 6.02 -12.39 7.66
N LEU A 97 4.76 -12.58 7.99
CA LEU A 97 4.29 -12.50 9.37
C LEU A 97 4.45 -13.88 10.03
N ASN A 98 5.50 -14.03 10.83
CA ASN A 98 5.83 -15.28 11.53
C ASN A 98 4.75 -15.68 12.56
N ARG A 99 3.88 -14.77 12.96
CA ARG A 99 2.80 -14.99 13.91
C ARG A 99 1.48 -14.42 13.41
N PRO A 100 0.36 -15.12 13.60
CA PRO A 100 -0.95 -14.68 13.12
C PRO A 100 -1.43 -13.45 13.90
N GLY A 101 -2.49 -12.81 13.40
CA GLY A 101 -3.12 -11.65 14.02
C GLY A 101 -2.78 -10.33 13.35
N LEU A 102 -3.65 -9.37 13.57
CA LEU A 102 -3.49 -7.99 13.15
C LEU A 102 -2.88 -7.22 14.32
N LYS A 103 -1.84 -6.46 14.09
CA LYS A 103 -1.14 -5.72 15.14
C LYS A 103 -1.15 -4.24 14.84
N ILE A 104 -1.51 -3.44 15.79
CA ILE A 104 -1.39 -1.98 15.74
C ILE A 104 -0.51 -1.53 16.90
N TRP A 105 0.42 -0.66 16.60
CA TRP A 105 1.35 -0.13 17.58
C TRP A 105 0.63 0.94 18.42
N ALA A 106 0.33 0.59 19.68
CA ALA A 106 -0.45 1.42 20.58
C ALA A 106 0.21 2.78 20.90
N ASN A 107 1.56 2.80 20.94
CA ASN A 107 2.38 3.98 21.19
C ASN A 107 2.67 4.82 19.90
N LEU A 108 1.84 4.66 18.86
CA LEU A 108 1.97 5.40 17.60
C LEU A 108 1.96 6.93 17.82
N ILE A 109 1.11 7.40 18.72
CA ILE A 109 0.95 8.85 19.00
C ILE A 109 2.12 9.36 19.82
N GLU A 110 2.53 8.63 20.86
CA GLU A 110 3.53 9.02 21.83
C GLU A 110 4.97 8.89 21.33
N ASP A 111 5.25 7.85 20.55
CA ASP A 111 6.59 7.54 20.05
C ASP A 111 6.70 7.69 18.52
N GLY A 112 5.71 7.18 17.78
CA GLY A 112 5.74 7.15 16.33
C GLY A 112 5.65 8.54 15.69
N LEU A 113 4.71 9.39 16.11
CA LEU A 113 4.58 10.75 15.57
C LEU A 113 5.78 11.65 15.91
N PRO A 114 6.35 11.64 17.13
CA PRO A 114 7.60 12.33 17.42
C PRO A 114 8.78 11.88 16.56
N GLU A 115 8.95 10.56 16.35
CA GLU A 115 9.98 10.05 15.43
C GLU A 115 9.77 10.58 14.02
N LEU A 116 8.53 10.49 13.50
CA LEU A 116 8.17 11.01 12.18
C LEU A 116 8.44 12.50 12.07
N LYS A 117 8.06 13.31 13.08
CA LYS A 117 8.29 14.76 13.11
C LYS A 117 9.76 15.12 13.00
N ARG A 118 10.63 14.40 13.72
CA ARG A 118 12.09 14.57 13.64
C ARG A 118 12.60 14.31 12.23
N VAL A 119 12.23 13.18 11.63
CA VAL A 119 12.66 12.80 10.28
C VAL A 119 12.20 13.82 9.24
N LEU A 120 10.95 14.28 9.32
CA LEU A 120 10.40 15.29 8.40
C LEU A 120 11.13 16.62 8.51
N LYS A 121 11.48 17.03 9.73
CA LYS A 121 12.27 18.26 9.99
C LYS A 121 13.65 18.16 9.36
N GLU A 122 14.40 17.09 9.64
CA GLU A 122 15.74 16.85 9.09
C GLU A 122 15.77 16.89 7.54
N HIS A 123 14.76 16.28 6.89
CA HIS A 123 14.68 16.27 5.42
C HIS A 123 14.30 17.65 4.86
N LYS A 124 13.42 18.38 5.53
CA LYS A 124 13.06 19.75 5.15
C LYS A 124 14.26 20.70 5.23
N GLU A 125 15.08 20.60 6.29
CA GLU A 125 16.32 21.37 6.45
C GLU A 125 17.33 21.07 5.33
N LYS A 126 17.42 19.81 4.90
CA LYS A 126 18.25 19.38 3.77
C LYS A 126 17.63 19.68 2.40
N LYS A 127 16.43 20.28 2.34
CA LYS A 127 15.64 20.52 1.12
C LYS A 127 15.40 19.25 0.30
N GLN A 128 15.23 18.12 0.98
CA GLN A 128 14.99 16.81 0.38
C GLN A 128 13.53 16.40 0.58
N VAL A 129 12.79 16.24 -0.50
CA VAL A 129 11.42 15.74 -0.43
C VAL A 129 11.39 14.27 -0.01
N LEU A 130 10.41 13.91 0.81
CA LEU A 130 10.16 12.53 1.21
C LEU A 130 8.86 12.01 0.60
N ARG A 131 8.89 10.74 0.23
CA ARG A 131 7.68 9.96 -0.10
C ARG A 131 7.53 8.88 0.96
N ILE A 132 6.45 8.96 1.71
CA ILE A 132 6.17 8.08 2.84
C ILE A 132 4.85 7.36 2.60
N GLY A 133 4.83 6.04 2.76
CA GLY A 133 3.63 5.23 2.70
C GLY A 133 3.43 4.39 3.96
N THR A 134 2.25 3.85 4.10
CA THR A 134 1.86 3.02 5.25
C THR A 134 1.40 1.61 4.84
N GLY A 135 1.29 1.33 3.54
CA GLY A 135 0.63 0.15 2.99
C GLY A 135 1.51 -1.08 2.73
N GLU A 136 2.73 -1.19 3.30
CA GLU A 136 3.63 -2.32 3.01
C GLU A 136 3.42 -3.52 3.95
N PHE A 137 3.21 -3.27 5.25
CA PHE A 137 3.02 -4.32 6.27
C PHE A 137 1.56 -4.45 6.71
N ALA A 138 0.69 -3.57 6.22
CA ALA A 138 -0.75 -3.55 6.46
C ALA A 138 -1.46 -2.91 5.27
N ASP A 139 -2.79 -2.95 5.23
CA ASP A 139 -3.58 -2.04 4.41
C ASP A 139 -3.78 -0.74 5.20
N SER A 140 -3.53 0.41 4.57
CA SER A 140 -3.52 1.70 5.27
C SER A 140 -4.87 2.09 5.89
N LEU A 141 -5.98 1.55 5.37
CA LEU A 141 -7.34 2.02 5.66
C LEU A 141 -8.30 0.90 6.09
N ALA A 142 -7.91 -0.36 5.99
CA ALA A 142 -8.81 -1.48 6.25
C ALA A 142 -9.23 -1.62 7.73
N LEU A 143 -8.49 -1.02 8.66
CA LEU A 143 -8.80 -0.98 10.09
C LEU A 143 -9.22 0.43 10.58
N GLU A 144 -9.46 1.36 9.65
CA GLU A 144 -9.73 2.76 9.98
C GLU A 144 -10.94 2.95 10.87
N SER A 145 -12.00 2.18 10.67
CA SER A 145 -13.21 2.24 11.50
C SER A 145 -12.98 1.87 12.98
N ILE A 146 -11.87 1.20 13.30
CA ILE A 146 -11.53 0.79 14.66
C ILE A 146 -10.41 1.64 15.24
N CYS A 147 -9.35 1.88 14.45
CA CYS A 147 -8.09 2.42 14.95
C CYS A 147 -7.88 3.90 14.59
N ASN A 148 -8.59 4.45 13.60
CA ASN A 148 -8.45 5.84 13.12
C ASN A 148 -7.00 6.26 12.82
N VAL A 149 -6.14 5.32 12.38
CA VAL A 149 -4.71 5.59 12.18
C VAL A 149 -4.48 6.59 11.08
N SER A 150 -5.23 6.48 9.97
CA SER A 150 -5.07 7.42 8.87
C SER A 150 -5.59 8.82 9.23
N GLU A 151 -6.65 8.93 10.02
CA GLU A 151 -7.14 10.21 10.54
C GLU A 151 -6.08 10.89 11.43
N ILE A 152 -5.43 10.14 12.32
CA ILE A 152 -4.33 10.62 13.16
C ILE A 152 -3.17 11.13 12.27
N LEU A 153 -2.78 10.38 11.24
CA LEU A 153 -1.68 10.74 10.35
C LEU A 153 -2.01 11.95 9.47
N ILE A 154 -3.23 12.04 8.95
CA ILE A 154 -3.66 13.17 8.12
C ILE A 154 -3.65 14.47 8.93
N ASN A 155 -4.23 14.46 10.14
CA ASN A 155 -4.25 15.61 11.02
C ASN A 155 -2.82 16.05 11.40
N PHE A 156 -1.96 15.11 11.77
CA PHE A 156 -0.55 15.37 12.04
C PHE A 156 0.16 15.98 10.82
N TRP A 157 -0.10 15.47 9.59
CA TRP A 157 0.50 15.96 8.36
C TRP A 157 0.12 17.41 8.07
N GLN A 158 -1.14 17.74 8.28
CA GLN A 158 -1.66 19.09 8.08
C GLN A 158 -1.11 20.09 9.09
N GLU A 159 -0.89 19.66 10.36
CA GLU A 159 -0.29 20.46 11.42
C GLU A 159 1.19 20.74 11.16
N VAL A 160 1.99 19.69 10.84
CA VAL A 160 3.46 19.81 10.70
C VAL A 160 3.87 20.51 9.41
N ASN A 161 3.04 20.49 8.37
CA ASN A 161 3.31 21.07 7.05
C ASN A 161 4.68 20.66 6.46
N PRO A 162 4.94 19.35 6.24
CA PRO A 162 6.25 18.87 5.85
C PRO A 162 6.56 19.08 4.35
N LEU A 163 7.86 19.03 3.98
CA LEU A 163 8.30 18.87 2.60
C LEU A 163 8.27 17.36 2.25
N ALA A 164 7.06 16.80 2.20
CA ALA A 164 6.87 15.38 2.00
C ALA A 164 5.46 15.07 1.53
N VAL A 165 5.25 13.90 0.94
CA VAL A 165 3.93 13.35 0.63
C VAL A 165 3.66 12.08 1.45
N LEU A 166 2.40 11.89 1.84
CA LEU A 166 1.92 10.71 2.55
C LEU A 166 1.02 9.89 1.63
N GLU A 167 1.41 8.65 1.34
CA GLU A 167 0.59 7.72 0.56
C GLU A 167 -0.13 6.73 1.48
N LEU A 168 -1.46 6.70 1.37
CA LEU A 168 -2.35 5.77 2.06
C LEU A 168 -2.89 4.75 1.05
N LYS A 169 -2.21 3.60 0.95
CA LYS A 169 -2.52 2.55 -0.04
C LYS A 169 -3.52 1.53 0.50
N THR A 170 -4.59 1.26 -0.26
CA THR A 170 -5.68 0.40 0.20
C THR A 170 -6.39 -0.38 -0.91
N LYS A 171 -7.24 -1.34 -0.50
CA LYS A 171 -8.21 -2.06 -1.33
C LYS A 171 -9.66 -1.89 -0.81
N VAL A 172 -9.89 -0.95 0.13
CA VAL A 172 -11.25 -0.68 0.63
C VAL A 172 -11.88 0.53 -0.06
N ALA A 173 -13.19 0.60 0.00
CA ALA A 173 -13.94 1.79 -0.42
C ALA A 173 -14.12 2.74 0.76
N LEU A 174 -14.08 4.04 0.46
CA LEU A 174 -14.27 5.12 1.43
C LEU A 174 -15.52 5.93 1.11
N SER A 175 -16.20 6.39 2.16
CA SER A 175 -17.39 7.22 2.02
C SER A 175 -17.05 8.70 1.80
N GLU A 176 -17.99 9.48 1.34
CA GLU A 176 -17.88 10.95 1.27
C GLU A 176 -17.55 11.54 2.65
N ASN A 177 -18.26 11.07 3.70
CA ASN A 177 -18.10 11.54 5.07
C ASN A 177 -16.68 11.30 5.63
N TYR A 178 -15.94 10.35 5.09
CA TYR A 178 -14.55 10.15 5.50
C TYR A 178 -13.68 11.32 5.04
N PHE A 179 -13.79 11.72 3.77
CA PHE A 179 -12.96 12.78 3.19
C PHE A 179 -13.33 14.18 3.71
N SER A 180 -14.62 14.41 3.99
CA SER A 180 -15.12 15.70 4.48
C SER A 180 -14.63 16.10 5.87
N LYS A 181 -14.00 15.16 6.61
CA LYS A 181 -13.40 15.45 7.92
C LYS A 181 -12.12 16.27 7.83
N PHE A 182 -11.47 16.34 6.68
CA PHE A 182 -10.12 16.89 6.52
C PHE A 182 -10.09 18.11 5.62
N TYR A 183 -9.13 18.98 5.85
CA TYR A 183 -8.84 20.05 4.91
C TYR A 183 -8.19 19.51 3.63
N PRO A 184 -8.44 20.12 2.45
CA PRO A 184 -7.78 19.74 1.21
C PRO A 184 -6.26 19.81 1.31
N ASP A 185 -5.57 18.74 0.98
CA ASP A 185 -4.10 18.70 0.97
C ASP A 185 -3.59 17.80 -0.17
N PRO A 186 -3.03 18.35 -1.24
CA PRO A 186 -2.54 17.58 -2.38
C PRO A 186 -1.35 16.67 -2.04
N ARG A 187 -0.69 16.87 -0.90
CA ARG A 187 0.41 16.02 -0.43
C ARG A 187 -0.07 14.72 0.21
N ILE A 188 -1.35 14.62 0.51
CA ILE A 188 -1.96 13.37 0.98
C ILE A 188 -2.49 12.64 -0.25
N ILE A 189 -1.92 11.48 -0.52
CA ILE A 189 -2.20 10.66 -1.69
C ILE A 189 -2.99 9.44 -1.24
N PHE A 190 -4.26 9.38 -1.62
CA PHE A 190 -5.03 8.15 -1.46
C PHE A 190 -4.74 7.22 -2.64
N ALA A 191 -4.23 6.04 -2.36
CA ALA A 191 -3.80 5.11 -3.38
C ALA A 191 -4.62 3.82 -3.37
N TRP A 192 -5.08 3.37 -4.53
CA TRP A 192 -5.78 2.09 -4.65
C TRP A 192 -4.98 1.08 -5.44
N SER A 193 -4.84 -0.12 -4.87
CA SER A 193 -4.45 -1.27 -5.68
C SER A 193 -5.63 -1.66 -6.56
N VAL A 194 -5.36 -1.96 -7.83
CA VAL A 194 -6.38 -2.21 -8.85
C VAL A 194 -6.07 -3.48 -9.62
N ASN A 195 -7.12 -4.20 -9.95
CA ASN A 195 -7.11 -5.40 -10.77
C ASN A 195 -8.43 -5.51 -11.54
N PRO A 196 -8.51 -6.30 -12.62
CA PRO A 196 -9.78 -6.67 -13.25
C PRO A 196 -10.73 -7.35 -12.26
N GLU A 197 -12.04 -7.15 -12.45
CA GLU A 197 -13.07 -7.68 -11.54
C GLU A 197 -12.97 -9.21 -11.34
N LYS A 198 -12.54 -9.94 -12.36
CA LYS A 198 -12.28 -11.39 -12.28
C LYS A 198 -11.23 -11.70 -11.21
N ILE A 199 -10.11 -10.96 -11.19
CA ILE A 199 -9.07 -11.13 -10.18
C ILE A 199 -9.55 -10.67 -8.81
N ILE A 200 -10.23 -9.52 -8.71
CA ILE A 200 -10.78 -9.04 -7.45
C ILE A 200 -11.72 -10.07 -6.84
N LYS A 201 -12.64 -10.62 -7.63
CA LYS A 201 -13.65 -11.58 -7.17
C LYS A 201 -13.03 -12.88 -6.65
N TYR A 202 -12.01 -13.41 -7.33
CA TYR A 202 -11.49 -14.75 -7.01
C TYR A 202 -10.27 -14.72 -6.11
N GLU A 203 -9.46 -13.66 -6.16
CA GLU A 203 -8.16 -13.61 -5.51
C GLU A 203 -8.03 -12.53 -4.42
N GLU A 204 -8.98 -11.58 -4.33
CA GLU A 204 -8.94 -10.48 -3.36
C GLU A 204 -10.12 -10.51 -2.38
N LYS A 205 -10.22 -11.56 -1.59
CA LYS A 205 -11.34 -11.77 -0.67
C LYS A 205 -11.42 -10.67 0.40
N GLY A 206 -12.61 -10.13 0.58
CA GLY A 206 -12.90 -9.09 1.58
C GLY A 206 -12.55 -7.66 1.12
N THR A 207 -12.12 -7.48 -0.13
CA THR A 207 -11.81 -6.16 -0.69
C THR A 207 -13.03 -5.54 -1.38
N ALA A 208 -12.97 -4.24 -1.65
CA ALA A 208 -14.00 -3.56 -2.42
C ALA A 208 -13.91 -3.90 -3.92
N PRO A 209 -15.04 -3.98 -4.67
CA PRO A 209 -15.04 -4.04 -6.13
C PRO A 209 -14.29 -2.87 -6.76
N LEU A 210 -13.78 -3.03 -7.98
CA LEU A 210 -13.04 -1.97 -8.69
C LEU A 210 -13.83 -0.66 -8.76
N GLU A 211 -15.10 -0.72 -9.14
CA GLU A 211 -15.94 0.46 -9.28
C GLU A 211 -16.02 1.27 -7.97
N LYS A 212 -16.14 0.58 -6.82
CA LYS A 212 -16.16 1.24 -5.51
C LYS A 212 -14.83 1.86 -5.12
N ARG A 213 -13.70 1.29 -5.57
CA ARG A 213 -12.36 1.91 -5.42
C ARG A 213 -12.28 3.19 -6.26
N LEU A 214 -12.76 3.16 -7.51
CA LEU A 214 -12.76 4.32 -8.40
C LEU A 214 -13.72 5.42 -7.93
N GLU A 215 -14.91 5.07 -7.44
CA GLU A 215 -15.81 6.02 -6.78
C GLU A 215 -15.15 6.71 -5.59
N SER A 216 -14.40 5.96 -4.79
CA SER A 216 -13.65 6.53 -3.66
C SER A 216 -12.54 7.48 -4.12
N ALA A 217 -11.84 7.15 -5.23
CA ALA A 217 -10.84 8.02 -5.84
C ALA A 217 -11.47 9.34 -6.34
N LYS A 218 -12.64 9.28 -7.00
CA LYS A 218 -13.40 10.49 -7.40
C LYS A 218 -13.73 11.38 -6.20
N LYS A 219 -14.18 10.78 -5.09
CA LYS A 219 -14.49 11.51 -3.84
C LYS A 219 -13.23 12.16 -3.26
N ALA A 220 -12.12 11.44 -3.17
CA ALA A 220 -10.85 11.99 -2.70
C ALA A 220 -10.43 13.22 -3.52
N VAL A 221 -10.49 13.13 -4.84
CA VAL A 221 -10.15 14.26 -5.74
C VAL A 221 -11.11 15.44 -5.55
N LYS A 222 -12.41 15.18 -5.42
CA LYS A 222 -13.43 16.23 -5.14
C LYS A 222 -13.12 16.99 -3.85
N HIS A 223 -12.59 16.30 -2.83
CA HIS A 223 -12.18 16.90 -1.56
C HIS A 223 -10.75 17.49 -1.57
N GLY A 224 -10.12 17.61 -2.75
CA GLY A 224 -8.85 18.30 -2.93
C GLY A 224 -7.60 17.46 -2.61
N PHE A 225 -7.75 16.14 -2.49
CA PHE A 225 -6.65 15.20 -2.36
C PHE A 225 -6.10 14.75 -3.71
N THR A 226 -4.89 14.21 -3.69
CA THR A 226 -4.27 13.54 -4.84
C THR A 226 -4.53 12.05 -4.76
N VAL A 227 -4.54 11.36 -5.90
CA VAL A 227 -4.75 9.91 -5.95
C VAL A 227 -3.58 9.22 -6.65
N ALA A 228 -3.43 7.92 -6.39
CA ALA A 228 -2.50 7.05 -7.09
C ALA A 228 -3.12 5.66 -7.29
N PHE A 229 -2.59 4.91 -8.26
CA PHE A 229 -3.07 3.56 -8.52
C PHE A 229 -1.92 2.57 -8.65
N HIS A 230 -2.14 1.36 -8.17
CA HIS A 230 -1.12 0.32 -8.16
C HIS A 230 -1.64 -0.95 -8.84
N PHE A 231 -1.14 -1.20 -10.04
CA PHE A 231 -1.22 -2.50 -10.69
C PHE A 231 -0.09 -3.39 -10.16
N ASP A 232 -0.18 -3.76 -8.90
CA ASP A 232 0.84 -4.54 -8.21
C ASP A 232 0.19 -5.53 -7.23
N PRO A 233 -0.04 -6.81 -7.68
CA PRO A 233 0.47 -7.39 -8.93
C PRO A 233 -0.51 -7.32 -10.12
N ILE A 234 0.04 -7.22 -11.34
CA ILE A 234 -0.61 -7.67 -12.56
C ILE A 234 -0.52 -9.20 -12.61
N ILE A 235 -1.63 -9.87 -12.78
CA ILE A 235 -1.73 -11.33 -12.78
C ILE A 235 -2.06 -11.82 -14.19
N PHE A 236 -1.29 -12.81 -14.67
CA PHE A 236 -1.54 -13.43 -15.97
C PHE A 236 -2.70 -14.42 -15.90
N TYR A 237 -3.60 -14.33 -16.84
CA TYR A 237 -4.68 -15.27 -17.15
C TYR A 237 -5.14 -15.01 -18.61
N GLU A 238 -6.01 -15.84 -19.15
CA GLU A 238 -6.37 -15.87 -20.57
C GLU A 238 -6.75 -14.49 -21.15
N ASP A 239 -7.56 -13.69 -20.43
CA ASP A 239 -8.02 -12.37 -20.88
C ASP A 239 -7.21 -11.19 -20.32
N ALA A 240 -6.10 -11.43 -19.64
CA ALA A 240 -5.34 -10.38 -18.94
C ALA A 240 -4.96 -9.22 -19.85
N GLU A 241 -4.50 -9.50 -21.07
CA GLU A 241 -4.08 -8.49 -22.04
C GLU A 241 -5.22 -7.61 -22.58
N LYS A 242 -6.46 -8.05 -22.40
CA LYS A 242 -7.67 -7.29 -22.77
C LYS A 242 -8.23 -6.54 -21.56
N GLU A 243 -8.28 -7.20 -20.40
CA GLU A 243 -8.96 -6.65 -19.24
C GLU A 243 -8.12 -5.60 -18.48
N TYR A 244 -6.77 -5.73 -18.41
CA TYR A 244 -5.94 -4.70 -17.76
C TYR A 244 -5.97 -3.35 -18.47
N PRO A 245 -5.91 -3.26 -19.83
CA PRO A 245 -6.15 -2.01 -20.54
C PRO A 245 -7.48 -1.36 -20.19
N LEU A 246 -8.58 -2.12 -20.14
CA LEU A 246 -9.89 -1.60 -19.77
C LEU A 246 -9.91 -1.03 -18.33
N VAL A 247 -9.17 -1.65 -17.39
CA VAL A 247 -9.02 -1.09 -16.03
C VAL A 247 -8.27 0.24 -16.08
N LEU A 248 -7.20 0.33 -16.86
CA LEU A 248 -6.43 1.57 -16.98
C LEU A 248 -7.27 2.68 -17.62
N GLU A 249 -8.00 2.41 -18.70
CA GLU A 249 -8.94 3.36 -19.30
C GLU A 249 -9.99 3.87 -18.29
N LYS A 250 -10.60 2.95 -17.52
CA LYS A 250 -11.54 3.33 -16.47
C LYS A 250 -10.94 4.27 -15.44
N ILE A 251 -9.68 4.04 -15.04
CA ILE A 251 -8.95 4.91 -14.10
C ILE A 251 -8.79 6.31 -14.70
N LEU A 252 -8.22 6.39 -15.91
CA LEU A 252 -7.93 7.67 -16.57
C LEU A 252 -9.19 8.49 -16.89
N ASN A 253 -10.33 7.80 -17.10
CA ASN A 253 -11.64 8.43 -17.30
C ASN A 253 -12.34 8.77 -15.97
N SER A 254 -11.86 8.25 -14.85
CA SER A 254 -12.52 8.43 -13.55
C SER A 254 -12.13 9.73 -12.85
N VAL A 255 -10.89 10.20 -13.02
CA VAL A 255 -10.35 11.38 -12.34
C VAL A 255 -9.47 12.19 -13.28
N PRO A 256 -9.35 13.52 -13.10
CA PRO A 256 -8.46 14.35 -13.90
C PRO A 256 -7.01 13.85 -13.83
N LEU A 257 -6.32 13.79 -14.97
CA LEU A 257 -4.95 13.24 -15.05
C LEU A 257 -3.96 13.97 -14.13
N ASN A 258 -4.09 15.28 -13.99
CA ASN A 258 -3.26 16.11 -13.11
C ASN A 258 -3.55 15.89 -11.59
N LYS A 259 -4.52 15.06 -11.24
CA LYS A 259 -4.81 14.63 -9.88
C LYS A 259 -4.29 13.21 -9.59
N ILE A 260 -3.69 12.55 -10.57
CA ILE A 260 -3.02 11.27 -10.41
C ILE A 260 -1.53 11.55 -10.21
N ALA A 261 -1.02 11.26 -9.01
CA ALA A 261 0.40 11.41 -8.71
C ALA A 261 1.24 10.42 -9.54
N TRP A 262 0.87 9.15 -9.46
CA TRP A 262 1.56 8.08 -10.18
C TRP A 262 0.68 6.85 -10.36
N ILE A 263 1.09 6.02 -11.31
CA ILE A 263 0.55 4.67 -11.50
C ILE A 263 1.72 3.70 -11.50
N SER A 264 1.74 2.75 -10.54
CA SER A 264 2.75 1.70 -10.49
C SER A 264 2.32 0.46 -11.26
N LEU A 265 3.28 -0.17 -11.92
CA LEU A 265 3.11 -1.41 -12.67
C LEU A 265 4.05 -2.47 -12.10
N GLY A 266 3.55 -3.65 -11.80
CA GLY A 266 4.35 -4.77 -11.33
C GLY A 266 3.63 -6.08 -11.53
N THR A 267 4.22 -7.04 -12.26
CA THR A 267 3.63 -8.37 -12.41
C THR A 267 3.80 -9.21 -11.15
N LEU A 268 2.98 -10.25 -11.03
CA LEU A 268 3.03 -11.18 -9.88
C LEU A 268 4.43 -11.73 -9.67
N ARG A 269 4.91 -11.55 -8.44
CA ARG A 269 6.18 -12.06 -7.94
C ARG A 269 6.05 -12.47 -6.49
N TYR A 270 6.63 -13.58 -6.12
CA TYR A 270 6.48 -14.12 -4.77
C TYR A 270 7.68 -14.99 -4.34
N PRO A 271 8.04 -15.02 -3.04
CA PRO A 271 8.98 -16.01 -2.50
C PRO A 271 8.43 -17.42 -2.69
N LYS A 272 9.29 -18.38 -2.97
CA LYS A 272 8.91 -19.77 -3.34
C LYS A 272 7.93 -20.43 -2.35
N ASP A 273 8.10 -20.16 -1.06
CA ASP A 273 7.31 -20.80 0.00
C ASP A 273 5.88 -20.25 0.11
N LEU A 274 5.60 -19.07 -0.48
CA LEU A 274 4.27 -18.49 -0.47
C LEU A 274 3.24 -19.34 -1.22
N LYS A 275 3.64 -20.00 -2.30
CA LYS A 275 2.74 -20.83 -3.12
C LYS A 275 2.06 -21.90 -2.27
N ALA A 276 2.82 -22.68 -1.51
CA ALA A 276 2.26 -23.76 -0.67
C ALA A 276 1.28 -23.23 0.39
N ILE A 277 1.58 -22.10 1.02
CA ILE A 277 0.70 -21.45 2.00
C ILE A 277 -0.59 -20.97 1.32
N ALA A 278 -0.46 -20.31 0.18
CA ALA A 278 -1.59 -19.74 -0.56
C ALA A 278 -2.52 -20.83 -1.09
N GLU A 279 -1.97 -21.88 -1.71
CA GLU A 279 -2.79 -23.01 -2.25
C GLU A 279 -3.51 -23.78 -1.13
N ASN A 280 -2.88 -23.92 0.05
CA ASN A 280 -3.53 -24.52 1.21
C ASN A 280 -4.73 -23.68 1.69
N ARG A 281 -4.59 -22.36 1.77
CA ARG A 281 -5.62 -21.44 2.24
C ARG A 281 -6.69 -21.16 1.18
N PHE A 282 -6.31 -21.17 -0.08
CA PHE A 282 -7.16 -20.86 -1.24
C PHE A 282 -7.08 -21.98 -2.30
N PRO A 283 -7.67 -23.15 -2.04
CA PRO A 283 -7.52 -24.32 -2.92
C PRO A 283 -8.10 -24.12 -4.32
N LYS A 284 -8.88 -23.06 -4.55
CA LYS A 284 -9.44 -22.70 -5.85
C LYS A 284 -8.59 -21.68 -6.62
N THR A 285 -7.52 -21.15 -6.02
CA THR A 285 -6.64 -20.21 -6.72
C THR A 285 -5.92 -20.90 -7.89
N LYS A 286 -5.82 -20.18 -9.00
CA LYS A 286 -5.12 -20.65 -10.21
C LYS A 286 -3.92 -19.78 -10.57
N ILE A 287 -3.67 -18.72 -9.83
CA ILE A 287 -2.61 -17.75 -10.18
C ILE A 287 -1.21 -18.35 -10.06
N TYR A 288 -1.04 -19.43 -9.30
CA TYR A 288 0.23 -20.13 -9.10
C TYR A 288 0.41 -21.34 -10.06
N SER A 289 -0.58 -21.64 -10.92
CA SER A 289 -0.53 -22.77 -11.87
C SER A 289 0.28 -22.45 -13.13
N GLN A 290 0.69 -21.19 -13.31
CA GLN A 290 1.52 -20.76 -14.44
C GLN A 290 2.97 -21.18 -14.26
N GLU A 291 3.75 -21.14 -15.35
CA GLU A 291 5.18 -21.29 -15.29
C GLU A 291 5.85 -20.04 -14.72
N PHE A 292 6.68 -20.25 -13.72
CA PHE A 292 7.45 -19.20 -13.07
C PHE A 292 8.95 -19.55 -13.09
N ILE A 293 9.75 -18.56 -13.37
CA ILE A 293 11.22 -18.64 -13.23
C ILE A 293 11.64 -18.00 -11.90
N GLU A 294 12.83 -18.36 -11.44
CA GLU A 294 13.44 -17.66 -10.32
C GLU A 294 14.14 -16.40 -10.83
N GLY A 295 13.78 -15.26 -10.26
CA GLY A 295 14.42 -13.98 -10.56
C GLY A 295 15.73 -13.79 -9.79
N LEU A 296 16.48 -12.75 -10.13
CA LEU A 296 17.75 -12.40 -9.48
C LEU A 296 17.63 -12.11 -7.98
N ASP A 297 16.43 -11.83 -7.50
CA ASP A 297 16.11 -11.61 -6.07
C ASP A 297 15.55 -12.87 -5.37
N GLY A 298 15.65 -14.03 -5.99
CA GLY A 298 15.17 -15.31 -5.47
C GLY A 298 13.63 -15.46 -5.46
N LYS A 299 12.89 -14.47 -5.96
CA LYS A 299 11.44 -14.57 -6.07
C LYS A 299 11.03 -15.25 -7.37
N LYS A 300 9.95 -15.99 -7.32
CA LYS A 300 9.30 -16.53 -8.52
C LYS A 300 8.62 -15.39 -9.29
N ARG A 301 8.83 -15.34 -10.60
CA ARG A 301 8.34 -14.33 -11.54
C ARG A 301 7.89 -14.96 -12.83
N TYR A 302 6.98 -14.33 -13.55
CA TYR A 302 6.74 -14.72 -14.94
C TYR A 302 8.00 -14.53 -15.79
N PHE A 303 8.17 -15.36 -16.81
CA PHE A 303 9.24 -15.21 -17.80
C PHE A 303 9.17 -13.79 -18.43
N ILE A 304 10.32 -13.26 -18.83
CA ILE A 304 10.43 -11.86 -19.26
C ILE A 304 9.50 -11.51 -20.42
N ASP A 305 9.33 -12.41 -21.39
CA ASP A 305 8.47 -12.15 -22.54
C ASP A 305 7.01 -12.04 -22.16
N LEU A 306 6.55 -12.86 -21.22
CA LEU A 306 5.19 -12.79 -20.68
C LEU A 306 4.97 -11.46 -19.92
N ARG A 307 5.93 -11.04 -19.10
CA ARG A 307 5.87 -9.75 -18.40
C ARG A 307 5.81 -8.60 -19.41
N ARG A 308 6.66 -8.64 -20.42
CA ARG A 308 6.68 -7.66 -21.53
C ARG A 308 5.34 -7.59 -22.25
N LYS A 309 4.76 -8.76 -22.57
CA LYS A 309 3.47 -8.85 -23.23
C LYS A 309 2.36 -8.18 -22.43
N LEU A 310 2.29 -8.49 -21.12
CA LEU A 310 1.34 -7.86 -20.20
C LEU A 310 1.52 -6.34 -20.11
N TYR A 311 2.75 -5.85 -19.98
CA TYR A 311 2.99 -4.41 -19.90
C TYR A 311 2.73 -3.70 -21.25
N ASN A 312 3.08 -4.33 -22.37
CA ASN A 312 2.82 -3.77 -23.70
C ASN A 312 1.33 -3.66 -24.02
N SER A 313 0.48 -4.49 -23.43
CA SER A 313 -0.97 -4.32 -23.57
C SER A 313 -1.47 -2.96 -23.05
N LEU A 314 -0.76 -2.37 -22.10
CA LEU A 314 -1.07 -1.05 -21.51
C LEU A 314 -0.42 0.11 -22.27
N LYS A 315 0.62 -0.17 -23.12
CA LYS A 315 1.50 0.84 -23.67
C LYS A 315 0.76 1.91 -24.47
N LYS A 316 -0.16 1.54 -25.35
CA LYS A 316 -0.94 2.50 -26.15
C LYS A 316 -1.64 3.54 -25.26
N ILE A 317 -2.32 3.10 -24.22
CA ILE A 317 -3.06 3.98 -23.29
C ILE A 317 -2.09 4.84 -22.46
N ILE A 318 -0.94 4.28 -22.07
CA ILE A 318 0.12 5.04 -21.39
C ILE A 318 0.63 6.17 -22.27
N ASP A 319 0.93 5.89 -23.55
CA ASP A 319 1.43 6.87 -24.53
C ASP A 319 0.38 7.97 -24.81
N GLU A 320 -0.91 7.64 -24.81
CA GLU A 320 -2.01 8.60 -24.97
C GLU A 320 -2.10 9.62 -23.81
N THR A 321 -1.55 9.33 -22.63
CA THR A 321 -1.46 10.31 -21.55
C THR A 321 -0.47 11.44 -21.80
N LYS A 322 0.39 11.32 -22.82
CA LYS A 322 1.41 12.31 -23.21
C LYS A 322 2.29 12.78 -22.04
N GLY A 323 2.54 11.89 -21.09
CA GLY A 323 3.36 12.18 -19.91
C GLY A 323 2.67 12.98 -18.80
N LEU A 324 1.37 13.26 -18.91
CA LEU A 324 0.59 13.92 -17.84
C LEU A 324 0.46 13.06 -16.59
N VAL A 325 0.60 11.74 -16.71
CA VAL A 325 0.62 10.80 -15.60
C VAL A 325 1.98 10.13 -15.53
N THR A 326 2.54 10.04 -14.33
CA THR A 326 3.81 9.34 -14.10
C THR A 326 3.57 7.85 -13.91
N PHE A 327 4.00 7.05 -14.89
CA PHE A 327 4.05 5.59 -14.77
C PHE A 327 5.44 5.14 -14.36
N TYR A 328 5.48 4.14 -13.47
CA TYR A 328 6.73 3.53 -13.05
C TYR A 328 6.59 2.04 -12.78
N PHE A 329 7.71 1.31 -12.89
CA PHE A 329 7.76 -0.09 -12.51
C PHE A 329 8.19 -0.29 -11.06
N CYS A 330 7.51 -1.22 -10.39
CA CYS A 330 7.93 -1.73 -9.09
C CYS A 330 8.77 -3.00 -9.31
N MET A 331 10.09 -2.91 -9.01
CA MET A 331 11.04 -4.04 -9.09
C MET A 331 11.18 -4.65 -10.50
N GLU A 332 11.46 -3.83 -11.49
CA GLU A 332 11.81 -4.27 -12.84
C GLU A 332 13.23 -3.79 -13.23
N GLY A 333 13.81 -4.47 -14.24
CA GLY A 333 15.13 -4.14 -14.78
C GLY A 333 15.07 -3.12 -15.91
N GLU A 334 16.25 -2.60 -16.29
CA GLU A 334 16.48 -1.57 -17.32
C GLU A 334 15.70 -1.84 -18.62
N ARG A 335 15.83 -3.04 -19.14
CA ARG A 335 15.21 -3.42 -20.42
C ARG A 335 13.70 -3.18 -20.44
N MET A 336 13.00 -3.47 -19.33
CA MET A 336 11.55 -3.27 -19.25
C MET A 336 11.17 -1.79 -19.25
N TRP A 337 11.98 -0.95 -18.59
CA TRP A 337 11.80 0.50 -18.58
C TRP A 337 11.93 1.12 -19.99
N GLU A 338 12.94 0.66 -20.74
CA GLU A 338 13.21 1.15 -22.08
C GLU A 338 12.16 0.67 -23.10
N GLU A 339 11.89 -0.64 -23.15
CA GLU A 339 11.01 -1.25 -24.14
C GLU A 339 9.53 -0.85 -23.97
N VAL A 340 9.05 -0.69 -22.74
CA VAL A 340 7.63 -0.42 -22.46
C VAL A 340 7.36 1.06 -22.21
N LEU A 341 8.13 1.72 -21.35
CA LEU A 341 7.90 3.12 -20.98
C LEU A 341 8.74 4.11 -21.79
N GLY A 342 9.62 3.62 -22.68
CA GLY A 342 10.50 4.48 -23.46
C GLY A 342 11.49 5.29 -22.60
N LYS A 343 11.76 4.85 -21.36
CA LYS A 343 12.61 5.57 -20.40
C LYS A 343 13.90 4.81 -20.15
N LYS A 344 15.03 5.46 -20.41
CA LYS A 344 16.35 4.89 -20.10
C LYS A 344 16.64 5.05 -18.59
N ILE A 345 16.17 4.10 -17.80
CA ILE A 345 16.40 4.01 -16.35
C ILE A 345 17.47 2.94 -16.11
N ILE A 346 18.58 3.32 -15.53
CA ILE A 346 19.72 2.44 -15.23
C ILE A 346 19.98 2.27 -13.73
N SER A 347 19.20 2.90 -12.88
CA SER A 347 19.38 2.81 -11.42
C SER A 347 18.10 3.10 -10.63
N SER A 348 18.02 2.55 -9.43
CA SER A 348 16.96 2.90 -8.48
C SER A 348 16.99 4.39 -8.07
N PHE A 349 18.12 5.07 -8.20
CA PHE A 349 18.21 6.50 -7.93
C PHE A 349 17.39 7.31 -8.94
N GLN A 350 17.46 6.96 -10.23
CA GLN A 350 16.67 7.63 -11.26
C GLN A 350 15.15 7.39 -11.08
N VAL A 351 14.75 6.16 -10.67
CA VAL A 351 13.35 5.90 -10.32
C VAL A 351 12.91 6.78 -9.14
N LYS A 352 13.78 6.89 -8.11
CA LYS A 352 13.53 7.77 -6.97
C LYS A 352 13.36 9.21 -7.43
N THR A 353 14.28 9.75 -8.23
CA THR A 353 14.24 11.13 -8.73
C THR A 353 12.95 11.42 -9.51
N LEU A 354 12.57 10.53 -10.42
CA LEU A 354 11.32 10.65 -11.19
C LEU A 354 10.09 10.85 -10.29
N LEU A 355 9.99 10.10 -9.21
CA LEU A 355 8.85 10.18 -8.29
C LEU A 355 9.00 11.31 -7.27
N ASP A 356 10.22 11.68 -6.90
CA ASP A 356 10.48 12.83 -6.02
C ASP A 356 10.12 14.16 -6.70
N GLU A 357 10.28 14.28 -8.01
CA GLU A 357 9.83 15.45 -8.79
C GLU A 357 8.30 15.61 -8.70
N VAL A 358 7.54 14.52 -8.84
CA VAL A 358 6.09 14.55 -8.65
C VAL A 358 5.74 14.99 -7.21
N ALA A 359 6.37 14.37 -6.22
CA ALA A 359 6.13 14.70 -4.82
C ALA A 359 6.46 16.17 -4.50
N LEU A 360 7.55 16.69 -5.08
CA LEU A 360 7.96 18.08 -4.91
C LEU A 360 6.93 19.04 -5.49
N ASN A 361 6.41 18.77 -6.68
CA ASN A 361 5.36 19.56 -7.31
C ASN A 361 4.09 19.61 -6.44
N LEU A 362 3.68 18.49 -5.84
CA LEU A 362 2.55 18.46 -4.89
C LEU A 362 2.79 19.29 -3.64
N CYS A 363 4.03 19.35 -3.16
CA CYS A 363 4.40 20.21 -2.02
C CYS A 363 4.31 21.70 -2.37
N TYR A 364 4.70 22.11 -3.59
CA TYR A 364 4.65 23.50 -4.04
C TYR A 364 3.24 23.96 -4.42
N ASP A 365 2.39 23.10 -4.92
CA ASP A 365 0.97 23.42 -5.21
C ASP A 365 0.23 23.91 -3.96
N LYS A 366 0.57 23.39 -2.79
CA LYS A 366 -0.01 23.83 -1.53
C LYS A 366 0.44 25.25 -1.14
N THR A 367 1.71 25.59 -1.41
CA THR A 367 2.24 26.92 -1.04
C THR A 367 1.60 28.06 -1.83
N LYS A 368 1.13 27.81 -3.06
CA LYS A 368 0.41 28.78 -3.89
C LYS A 368 -1.03 29.02 -3.45
N ARG A 369 -1.67 28.11 -2.69
CA ARG A 369 -3.06 28.22 -2.24
C ARG A 369 -3.21 28.73 -0.81
N GLY A 370 -2.14 28.77 -0.03
CA GLY A 370 -2.13 29.25 1.36
C GLY A 370 -1.71 30.72 1.53
N GLY A 371 -1.64 31.47 0.46
CA GLY A 371 -1.23 32.88 0.42
C GLY A 371 -2.38 33.81 -0.02
N ASN A 372 -3.59 33.63 0.55
CA ASN A 372 -4.65 34.63 0.50
C ASN A 372 -5.28 34.73 1.88
#